data_6c4cc5fb023aa6f031b4fd9dd68a38e1
#
_entry.id   6c4cc5fb023aa6f031b4fd9dd68a38e1
#
_cell.length_a   1.000
_cell.length_b   1.000
_cell.length_c   1.000
_cell.angle_alpha   90.00
_cell.angle_beta   90.00
_cell.angle_gamma   90.00
#
_symmetry.space_group_name_H-M   'P 1'
#
loop_
_entity.id
_entity.type
_entity.pdbx_description
1 polymer ?
#
loop_
_entity_poly.entity_id
_entity_poly.type
_entity_poly.pdbx_seq_one_letter_code
_entity_poly.pdbx_strand_id
1 'polypeptide(L)'
;MKTALSLLAALLLAGCATQIGVDNSQNREASYSNITGVLTARYTSDTEAVFNAVKRTIDAMPGTLRTGETDDRGPNKELNSVVVFARTIGDLEIKITIEKAEDPETKAAFTQVRVKYGTFGNLPESQQIVSKISSNLR
;
A
#
# COMPACT_ATOMS: atom_id res chain seq x y z
N MET A 1 -18.78 15.49 -35.86
CA MET A 1 -18.88 16.35 -34.66
C MET A 1 -19.25 15.62 -33.37
N LYS A 2 -19.84 14.43 -33.45
CA LYS A 2 -20.20 13.65 -32.26
C LYS A 2 -18.97 12.92 -31.61
N THR A 3 -17.89 12.75 -32.34
CA THR A 3 -16.66 12.05 -31.87
C THR A 3 -15.75 12.91 -30.99
N ALA A 4 -15.80 14.23 -31.08
CA ALA A 4 -14.96 15.14 -30.31
C ALA A 4 -15.42 15.27 -28.84
N LEU A 5 -16.72 15.12 -28.59
CA LEU A 5 -17.28 15.20 -27.22
C LEU A 5 -16.95 13.96 -26.39
N SER A 6 -16.83 12.79 -27.04
CA SER A 6 -16.49 11.54 -26.37
C SER A 6 -15.02 11.48 -25.93
N LEU A 7 -14.14 12.16 -26.67
CA LEU A 7 -12.72 12.21 -26.31
C LEU A 7 -12.47 13.12 -25.10
N LEU A 8 -13.26 14.18 -24.94
CA LEU A 8 -13.12 15.11 -23.82
C LEU A 8 -13.60 14.49 -22.50
N ALA A 9 -14.63 13.64 -22.56
CA ALA A 9 -15.12 12.93 -21.38
C ALA A 9 -14.17 11.84 -20.89
N ALA A 10 -13.39 11.23 -21.79
CA ALA A 10 -12.38 10.23 -21.43
C ALA A 10 -11.14 10.83 -20.74
N LEU A 11 -10.81 12.09 -21.04
CA LEU A 11 -9.69 12.78 -20.39
C LEU A 11 -9.98 13.19 -18.94
N LEU A 12 -11.24 13.33 -18.56
CA LEU A 12 -11.62 13.76 -17.21
C LEU A 12 -11.59 12.62 -16.18
N LEU A 13 -11.51 11.38 -16.61
CA LEU A 13 -11.46 10.20 -15.74
C LEU A 13 -10.02 9.70 -15.45
N ALA A 14 -9.01 10.27 -16.10
CA ALA A 14 -7.61 9.81 -16.00
C ALA A 14 -6.81 10.45 -14.85
N GLY A 15 -7.45 11.09 -13.87
CA GLY A 15 -6.79 12.16 -13.19
C GLY A 15 -6.47 12.07 -11.71
N CYS A 16 -6.55 10.95 -10.99
CA CYS A 16 -6.41 11.04 -9.52
C CYS A 16 -5.33 10.19 -8.87
N ALA A 17 -4.53 9.46 -9.65
CA ALA A 17 -3.41 8.70 -9.11
C ALA A 17 -2.09 9.26 -9.64
N THR A 18 -1.22 9.68 -8.72
CA THR A 18 0.13 10.14 -9.05
C THR A 18 1.09 8.97 -8.88
N GLN A 19 1.85 8.66 -9.92
CA GLN A 19 2.94 7.70 -9.83
C GLN A 19 4.08 8.28 -9.00
N ILE A 20 4.56 7.52 -8.03
CA ILE A 20 5.57 7.98 -7.10
C ILE A 20 6.75 7.02 -7.14
N GLY A 21 7.94 7.57 -7.34
CA GLY A 21 9.17 6.81 -7.20
C GLY A 21 9.40 6.45 -5.73
N VAL A 22 9.43 5.16 -5.44
CA VAL A 22 9.89 4.64 -4.15
C VAL A 22 11.21 3.94 -4.40
N ASP A 23 12.25 4.42 -3.75
CA ASP A 23 13.59 3.90 -3.97
C ASP A 23 13.77 2.55 -3.28
N ASN A 24 13.49 1.49 -4.03
CA ASN A 24 13.83 0.15 -3.59
C ASN A 24 13.81 -0.86 -4.75
N SER A 25 14.57 -1.94 -4.59
CA SER A 25 14.68 -3.01 -5.57
C SER A 25 13.45 -3.95 -5.61
N GLN A 26 12.61 -3.91 -4.61
CA GLN A 26 11.44 -4.78 -4.45
C GLN A 26 10.15 -4.16 -4.97
N ASN A 27 10.07 -2.84 -4.97
CA ASN A 27 8.86 -2.12 -5.36
C ASN A 27 9.10 -1.34 -6.65
N ARG A 28 8.52 -1.82 -7.71
CA ARG A 28 8.67 -1.20 -9.05
C ARG A 28 7.57 -0.20 -9.36
N GLU A 29 6.47 -0.25 -8.63
CA GLU A 29 5.31 0.59 -8.89
C GLU A 29 4.68 1.04 -7.57
N ALA A 30 4.61 2.35 -7.40
CA ALA A 30 3.85 2.96 -6.32
C ALA A 30 3.00 4.09 -6.88
N SER A 31 1.79 4.23 -6.35
CA SER A 31 0.87 5.29 -6.75
C SER A 31 0.15 5.85 -5.53
N TYR A 32 -0.15 7.14 -5.57
CA TYR A 32 -0.86 7.83 -4.49
C TYR A 32 -2.15 8.45 -5.01
N SER A 33 -3.24 8.21 -4.31
CA SER A 33 -4.54 8.82 -4.61
C SER A 33 -4.77 10.02 -3.69
N ASN A 34 -4.85 11.21 -4.27
CA ASN A 34 -5.18 12.43 -3.53
C ASN A 34 -6.62 12.44 -2.99
N ILE A 35 -7.50 11.63 -3.58
CA ILE A 35 -8.91 11.54 -3.15
C ILE A 35 -9.02 10.67 -1.89
N THR A 36 -8.42 9.50 -1.90
CA THR A 36 -8.52 8.54 -0.80
C THR A 36 -7.42 8.71 0.25
N GLY A 37 -6.33 9.40 -0.09
CA GLY A 37 -5.15 9.53 0.78
C GLY A 37 -4.36 8.24 0.93
N VAL A 38 -4.47 7.30 -0.01
CA VAL A 38 -3.86 5.99 0.05
C VAL A 38 -2.67 5.89 -0.90
N LEU A 39 -1.52 5.47 -0.37
CA LEU A 39 -0.35 5.06 -1.16
C LEU A 39 -0.42 3.55 -1.38
N THR A 40 -0.39 3.15 -2.64
CA THR A 40 -0.40 1.75 -3.05
C THR A 40 0.97 1.37 -3.61
N ALA A 41 1.53 0.26 -3.13
CA ALA A 41 2.82 -0.27 -3.55
C ALA A 41 2.72 -1.76 -3.85
N ARG A 42 3.54 -2.26 -4.78
CA ARG A 42 3.60 -3.67 -5.14
C ARG A 42 4.96 -4.25 -4.79
N TYR A 43 4.96 -5.46 -4.23
CA TYR A 43 6.16 -6.19 -3.85
C TYR A 43 6.16 -7.57 -4.49
N THR A 44 7.33 -8.04 -4.90
CA THR A 44 7.51 -9.39 -5.44
C THR A 44 7.59 -10.46 -4.35
N SER A 45 7.91 -10.06 -3.12
CA SER A 45 7.97 -10.96 -1.95
C SER A 45 6.58 -11.50 -1.62
N ASP A 46 6.53 -12.67 -0.99
CA ASP A 46 5.26 -13.26 -0.59
C ASP A 46 4.54 -12.44 0.50
N THR A 47 3.25 -12.68 0.64
CA THR A 47 2.39 -11.89 1.53
C THR A 47 2.79 -12.02 3.00
N GLU A 48 3.22 -13.20 3.44
CA GLU A 48 3.70 -13.43 4.81
C GLU A 48 5.00 -12.66 5.08
N ALA A 49 5.94 -12.68 4.14
CA ALA A 49 7.19 -11.92 4.25
C ALA A 49 6.93 -10.42 4.33
N VAL A 50 6.03 -9.91 3.49
CA VAL A 50 5.64 -8.48 3.52
C VAL A 50 4.94 -8.13 4.84
N PHE A 51 4.05 -8.98 5.33
CA PHE A 51 3.40 -8.79 6.62
C PHE A 51 4.43 -8.69 7.77
N ASN A 52 5.39 -9.58 7.81
CA ASN A 52 6.45 -9.53 8.82
C ASN A 52 7.30 -8.26 8.71
N ALA A 53 7.59 -7.82 7.49
CA ALA A 53 8.33 -6.57 7.25
C ALA A 53 7.51 -5.34 7.71
N VAL A 54 6.20 -5.33 7.49
CA VAL A 54 5.30 -4.27 7.97
C VAL A 54 5.31 -4.20 9.49
N LYS A 55 5.20 -5.33 10.17
CA LYS A 55 5.26 -5.37 11.65
C LYS A 55 6.57 -4.79 12.17
N ARG A 56 7.71 -5.22 11.62
CA ARG A 56 9.02 -4.69 12.00
C ARG A 56 9.13 -3.19 11.73
N THR A 57 8.58 -2.72 10.61
CA THR A 57 8.59 -1.31 10.26
C THR A 57 7.83 -0.47 11.28
N ILE A 58 6.60 -0.85 11.59
CA ILE A 58 5.75 -0.12 12.53
C ILE A 58 6.34 -0.17 13.95
N ASP A 59 6.81 -1.33 14.38
CA ASP A 59 7.36 -1.51 15.72
C ASP A 59 8.66 -0.71 15.94
N ALA A 60 9.40 -0.39 14.87
CA ALA A 60 10.60 0.43 14.92
C ALA A 60 10.34 1.93 14.74
N MET A 61 9.13 2.34 14.42
CA MET A 61 8.79 3.77 14.23
C MET A 61 8.64 4.48 15.58
N PRO A 62 9.42 5.55 15.83
CA PRO A 62 9.28 6.31 17.06
C PRO A 62 7.88 6.90 17.21
N GLY A 63 7.33 6.84 18.43
CA GLY A 63 6.03 7.43 18.72
C GLY A 63 4.84 6.75 18.04
N THR A 64 5.01 5.51 17.61
CA THR A 64 3.97 4.73 16.94
C THR A 64 3.77 3.40 17.64
N LEU A 65 2.53 3.03 17.87
CA LEU A 65 2.15 1.78 18.50
C LEU A 65 1.23 1.00 17.58
N ARG A 66 1.57 -0.23 17.32
CA ARG A 66 0.70 -1.16 16.61
C ARG A 66 -0.46 -1.54 17.55
N THR A 67 -1.71 -1.34 17.11
CA THR A 67 -2.90 -1.49 17.96
C THR A 67 -3.69 -2.75 17.66
N GLY A 68 -3.55 -3.32 16.48
CA GLY A 68 -4.23 -4.56 16.13
C GLY A 68 -4.01 -4.96 14.69
N GLU A 69 -4.50 -6.15 14.38
CA GLU A 69 -4.46 -6.70 13.03
C GLU A 69 -5.64 -7.64 12.81
N THR A 70 -6.10 -7.70 11.56
CA THR A 70 -7.14 -8.63 11.12
C THR A 70 -6.66 -9.33 9.87
N ASP A 71 -6.53 -10.64 9.91
CA ASP A 71 -6.03 -11.43 8.79
C ASP A 71 -7.11 -12.38 8.21
N ASP A 72 -6.95 -12.69 6.94
CA ASP A 72 -7.68 -13.71 6.23
C ASP A 72 -6.71 -14.76 5.69
N ARG A 73 -6.93 -16.01 6.06
CA ARG A 73 -6.08 -17.13 5.67
C ARG A 73 -6.88 -18.18 4.92
N GLY A 74 -6.23 -18.80 3.94
CA GLY A 74 -6.80 -19.90 3.17
C GLY A 74 -6.75 -21.25 3.91
N PRO A 75 -7.23 -22.32 3.24
CA PRO A 75 -7.33 -23.68 3.85
C PRO A 75 -5.99 -24.24 4.33
N ASN A 76 -4.89 -23.89 3.68
CA ASN A 76 -3.53 -24.32 4.05
C ASN A 76 -2.82 -23.31 4.96
N LYS A 77 -3.57 -22.40 5.59
CA LYS A 77 -3.07 -21.32 6.46
C LYS A 77 -2.24 -20.26 5.73
N GLU A 78 -2.23 -20.29 4.39
CA GLU A 78 -1.60 -19.23 3.59
C GLU A 78 -2.31 -17.89 3.83
N LEU A 79 -1.52 -16.82 3.95
CA LEU A 79 -2.05 -15.47 4.17
C LEU A 79 -2.55 -14.89 2.86
N ASN A 80 -3.85 -14.63 2.78
CA ASN A 80 -4.48 -13.97 1.63
C ASN A 80 -4.46 -12.46 1.77
N SER A 81 -4.82 -11.97 2.95
CA SER A 81 -4.81 -10.55 3.27
C SER A 81 -4.66 -10.32 4.76
N VAL A 82 -4.17 -9.15 5.12
CA VAL A 82 -4.12 -8.69 6.50
C VAL A 82 -4.22 -7.16 6.52
N VAL A 83 -4.94 -6.63 7.49
CA VAL A 83 -4.99 -5.21 7.79
C VAL A 83 -4.29 -4.98 9.12
N VAL A 84 -3.28 -4.12 9.12
CA VAL A 84 -2.52 -3.72 10.31
C VAL A 84 -2.96 -2.33 10.70
N PHE A 85 -3.29 -2.14 11.98
CA PHE A 85 -3.64 -0.85 12.56
C PHE A 85 -2.56 -0.40 13.52
N ALA A 86 -2.26 0.89 13.49
CA ALA A 86 -1.34 1.53 14.41
C ALA A 86 -1.83 2.93 14.75
N ARG A 87 -1.32 3.51 15.83
CA ARG A 87 -1.58 4.88 16.23
C ARG A 87 -0.30 5.60 16.58
N THR A 88 -0.26 6.88 16.23
CA THR A 88 0.83 7.77 16.62
C THR A 88 0.55 8.42 17.98
N ILE A 89 1.57 9.03 18.59
CA ILE A 89 1.41 9.85 19.80
C ILE A 89 0.40 10.99 19.56
N GLY A 90 0.35 11.54 18.33
CA GLY A 90 -0.62 12.56 17.95
C GLY A 90 -2.04 12.03 17.70
N ASP A 91 -2.30 10.77 18.05
CA ASP A 91 -3.59 10.09 17.90
C ASP A 91 -4.07 9.95 16.44
N LEU A 92 -3.15 9.90 15.49
CA LEU A 92 -3.45 9.59 14.11
C LEU A 92 -3.46 8.08 13.90
N GLU A 93 -4.47 7.58 13.21
CA GLU A 93 -4.53 6.17 12.82
C GLU A 93 -3.71 5.94 11.55
N ILE A 94 -2.92 4.86 11.58
CA ILE A 94 -2.24 4.33 10.40
C ILE A 94 -2.90 3.01 10.05
N LYS A 95 -3.37 2.87 8.83
CA LYS A 95 -3.97 1.63 8.32
C LYS A 95 -3.13 1.11 7.17
N ILE A 96 -2.64 -0.11 7.29
CA ILE A 96 -1.85 -0.76 6.25
C ILE A 96 -2.57 -2.05 5.84
N THR A 97 -3.01 -2.10 4.59
CA THR A 97 -3.67 -3.28 4.01
C THR A 97 -2.66 -4.02 3.14
N ILE A 98 -2.47 -5.30 3.41
CA ILE A 98 -1.55 -6.18 2.70
C ILE A 98 -2.38 -7.29 2.08
N GLU A 99 -2.30 -7.49 0.78
CA GLU A 99 -3.09 -8.53 0.13
C GLU A 99 -2.34 -9.18 -1.02
N LYS A 100 -2.55 -10.48 -1.16
CA LYS A 100 -2.07 -11.27 -2.28
C LYS A 100 -2.87 -10.90 -3.52
N ALA A 101 -2.18 -10.68 -4.64
CA ALA A 101 -2.79 -10.29 -5.90
C ALA A 101 -2.07 -10.95 -7.08
N GLU A 102 -2.71 -10.91 -8.23
CA GLU A 102 -2.14 -11.37 -9.50
C GLU A 102 -2.22 -10.25 -10.54
N ASP A 103 -1.19 -10.17 -11.37
CA ASP A 103 -1.24 -9.33 -12.54
C ASP A 103 -2.28 -9.89 -13.54
N PRO A 104 -3.23 -9.06 -14.01
CA PRO A 104 -4.29 -9.55 -14.91
C PRO A 104 -3.78 -10.08 -16.25
N GLU A 105 -2.64 -9.55 -16.73
CA GLU A 105 -2.07 -9.93 -18.03
C GLU A 105 -1.11 -11.10 -17.93
N THR A 106 -0.12 -11.03 -17.03
CA THR A 106 0.94 -12.01 -16.90
C THR A 106 0.62 -13.15 -15.96
N LYS A 107 -0.42 -13.00 -15.11
CA LYS A 107 -0.79 -13.93 -14.03
C LYS A 107 0.30 -14.09 -12.96
N ALA A 108 1.32 -13.23 -12.96
CA ALA A 108 2.36 -13.24 -11.95
C ALA A 108 1.77 -12.81 -10.59
N ALA A 109 2.08 -13.58 -9.55
CA ALA A 109 1.67 -13.24 -8.19
C ALA A 109 2.53 -12.10 -7.64
N PHE A 110 1.91 -11.19 -6.91
CA PHE A 110 2.59 -10.13 -6.18
C PHE A 110 1.84 -9.84 -4.88
N THR A 111 2.46 -9.06 -4.01
CA THR A 111 1.82 -8.58 -2.78
C THR A 111 1.56 -7.08 -2.91
N GLN A 112 0.32 -6.67 -2.71
CA GLN A 112 -0.07 -5.27 -2.75
C GLN A 112 -0.15 -4.72 -1.33
N VAL A 113 0.45 -3.57 -1.11
CA VAL A 113 0.41 -2.85 0.18
C VAL A 113 -0.26 -1.50 -0.06
N ARG A 114 -1.26 -1.20 0.76
CA ARG A 114 -1.93 0.11 0.77
C ARG A 114 -1.74 0.76 2.13
N VAL A 115 -1.19 1.96 2.14
CA VAL A 115 -0.92 2.72 3.36
C VAL A 115 -1.80 3.96 3.38
N LYS A 116 -2.58 4.12 4.45
CA LYS A 116 -3.28 5.35 4.76
C LYS A 116 -2.80 5.87 6.10
N TYR A 117 -2.15 7.02 6.07
CA TYR A 117 -1.61 7.68 7.26
C TYR A 117 -2.51 8.83 7.66
N GLY A 118 -3.24 8.68 8.77
CA GLY A 118 -4.22 9.66 9.23
C GLY A 118 -5.52 9.65 8.43
N THR A 119 -6.45 10.50 8.81
CA THR A 119 -7.80 10.55 8.21
C THR A 119 -7.79 10.93 6.73
N PHE A 120 -6.92 11.88 6.35
CA PHE A 120 -6.85 12.41 4.99
C PHE A 120 -5.68 11.86 4.18
N GLY A 121 -4.85 11.01 4.78
CA GLY A 121 -3.60 10.55 4.21
C GLY A 121 -2.47 11.57 4.37
N ASN A 122 -1.24 11.07 4.26
CA ASN A 122 -0.03 11.89 4.28
C ASN A 122 1.00 11.21 3.40
N LEU A 123 1.27 11.81 2.23
CA LEU A 123 2.16 11.21 1.25
C LEU A 123 3.60 11.03 1.75
N PRO A 124 4.27 12.05 2.31
CA PRO A 124 5.65 11.87 2.80
C PRO A 124 5.77 10.77 3.86
N GLU A 125 4.87 10.71 4.82
CA GLU A 125 4.87 9.69 5.86
C GLU A 125 4.59 8.29 5.27
N SER A 126 3.66 8.19 4.34
CA SER A 126 3.34 6.93 3.66
C SER A 126 4.52 6.43 2.82
N GLN A 127 5.26 7.32 2.14
CA GLN A 127 6.47 6.99 1.40
C GLN A 127 7.58 6.47 2.32
N GLN A 128 7.75 7.06 3.48
CA GLN A 128 8.72 6.58 4.47
C GLN A 128 8.40 5.17 4.95
N ILE A 129 7.12 4.90 5.22
CA ILE A 129 6.66 3.57 5.64
C ILE A 129 6.98 2.54 4.54
N VAL A 130 6.62 2.80 3.30
CA VAL A 130 6.87 1.90 2.17
C VAL A 130 8.36 1.67 1.96
N SER A 131 9.18 2.71 2.05
CA SER A 131 10.64 2.59 1.93
C SER A 131 11.24 1.71 3.04
N LYS A 132 10.75 1.84 4.26
CA LYS A 132 11.20 1.02 5.41
C LYS A 132 10.73 -0.43 5.29
N ILE A 133 9.52 -0.66 4.81
CA ILE A 133 9.05 -2.02 4.50
C ILE A 133 10.01 -2.68 3.51
N SER A 134 10.37 -1.98 2.45
CA SER A 134 11.30 -2.47 1.43
C SER A 134 12.67 -2.81 2.03
N SER A 135 13.18 -1.97 2.90
CA SER A 135 14.45 -2.21 3.60
C SER A 135 14.38 -3.45 4.50
N ASN A 136 13.23 -3.72 5.10
CA ASN A 136 13.01 -4.87 5.97
C ASN A 136 12.77 -6.18 5.20
N LEU A 137 12.63 -6.12 3.88
CA LEU A 137 12.49 -7.29 3.01
C LEU A 137 13.83 -7.84 2.49
N ARG A 138 14.93 -7.18 2.75
CA ARG A 138 16.28 -7.58 2.32
C ARG A 138 16.90 -8.61 3.25
#